data_7dc2fb6e7ea8b1b9b61dd0da260c4825
#
_entry.id   7dc2fb6e7ea8b1b9b61dd0da260c4825
#
_cell.length_a   1.000
_cell.length_b   1.000
_cell.length_c   1.000
_cell.angle_alpha   90.00
_cell.angle_beta   90.00
_cell.angle_gamma   90.00
#
_symmetry.space_group_name_H-M   'P 1'
#
loop_
_entity.id
_entity.type
_entity.pdbx_description
1 polymer ?
#
loop_
_entity_poly.entity_id
_entity_poly.type
_entity_poly.pdbx_seq_one_letter_code
_entity_poly.pdbx_strand_id
1 'polypeptide(L)'
;MCESFMVTADAPCVQGHFPGMPVVPGAWLLGKVHAALRTRYPDCRVDGVKKVKFTAPLLPDQLAKIRIDDSRWPRLQVSIERLDTTAEAGQILNASFVMIPA
;
A
#
# COMPACT_ATOMS: atom_id res chain seq x y z
N MET A 1 -5.62 10.04 -6.93
CA MET A 1 -6.18 9.91 -5.58
C MET A 1 -5.10 9.47 -4.59
N CYS A 2 -5.11 10.04 -3.40
CA CYS A 2 -4.15 9.72 -2.35
C CYS A 2 -4.85 9.50 -1.02
N GLU A 3 -4.34 8.57 -0.22
CA GLU A 3 -4.82 8.32 1.13
C GLU A 3 -3.59 8.17 2.04
N SER A 4 -3.57 8.91 3.13
CA SER A 4 -2.48 8.86 4.09
C SER A 4 -2.81 7.90 5.24
N PHE A 5 -1.80 7.25 5.78
CA PHE A 5 -1.97 6.36 6.92
C PHE A 5 -0.67 6.24 7.70
N MET A 6 -0.80 5.75 8.93
CA MET A 6 0.35 5.47 9.80
C MET A 6 0.03 4.19 10.58
N VAL A 7 1.03 3.33 10.74
CA VAL A 7 0.92 2.14 11.58
C VAL A 7 1.73 2.38 12.84
N THR A 8 1.09 2.34 14.00
CA THR A 8 1.78 2.59 15.28
C THR A 8 2.54 1.35 15.73
N ALA A 9 3.55 1.57 16.57
CA ALA A 9 4.41 0.48 17.06
C ALA A 9 3.65 -0.58 17.87
N ASP A 10 2.51 -0.21 18.48
CA ASP A 10 1.67 -1.12 19.23
C ASP A 10 0.62 -1.84 18.40
N ALA A 11 0.60 -1.61 17.07
CA ALA A 11 -0.37 -2.28 16.20
C ALA A 11 -0.14 -3.79 16.19
N PRO A 12 -1.21 -4.61 16.21
CA PRO A 12 -1.06 -6.07 16.22
C PRO A 12 -0.25 -6.62 15.05
N CYS A 13 -0.31 -5.98 13.88
CA CYS A 13 0.44 -6.44 12.71
C CYS A 13 1.95 -6.27 12.86
N VAL A 14 2.40 -5.41 13.78
CA VAL A 14 3.81 -5.17 14.02
C VAL A 14 4.34 -6.04 15.16
N GLN A 15 3.54 -6.19 16.22
CA GLN A 15 3.97 -6.89 17.43
C GLN A 15 4.09 -8.40 17.19
N GLY A 16 5.19 -8.96 17.68
CA GLY A 16 5.43 -10.40 17.62
C GLY A 16 5.95 -10.90 16.28
N HIS A 17 6.09 -10.04 15.29
CA HIS A 17 6.55 -10.47 13.97
C HIS A 17 8.02 -10.15 13.86
N PHE A 18 8.89 -9.84 13.97
CA PHE A 18 10.30 -9.56 13.81
C PHE A 18 10.86 -8.92 15.08
N PRO A 19 11.05 -9.74 16.14
CA PRO A 19 11.60 -9.20 17.39
C PRO A 19 12.92 -8.48 17.13
N GLY A 20 13.04 -7.24 17.61
CA GLY A 20 14.22 -6.43 17.42
C GLY A 20 14.27 -5.65 16.10
N MET A 21 13.37 -5.95 15.16
CA MET A 21 13.30 -5.24 13.88
C MET A 21 11.83 -5.02 13.50
N PRO A 22 11.15 -4.08 14.17
CA PRO A 22 9.73 -3.85 13.88
C PRO A 22 9.55 -3.23 12.50
N VAL A 23 8.83 -3.94 11.64
CA VAL A 23 8.46 -3.45 10.31
C VAL A 23 6.99 -3.75 10.07
N VAL A 24 6.35 -2.94 9.22
CA VAL A 24 4.98 -3.21 8.82
C VAL A 24 5.01 -4.33 7.78
N PRO A 25 4.30 -5.45 8.01
CA PRO A 25 4.33 -6.57 7.06
C PRO A 25 3.82 -6.19 5.67
N GLY A 26 4.49 -6.71 4.63
CA GLY A 26 4.07 -6.46 3.25
C GLY A 26 2.64 -6.90 2.97
N ALA A 27 2.22 -8.04 3.55
CA ALA A 27 0.85 -8.52 3.39
C ALA A 27 -0.17 -7.53 3.96
N TRP A 28 0.15 -6.87 5.08
CA TRP A 28 -0.71 -5.85 5.66
C TRP A 28 -0.82 -4.64 4.72
N LEU A 29 0.31 -4.23 4.13
CA LEU A 29 0.32 -3.10 3.18
C LEU A 29 -0.54 -3.42 1.94
N LEU A 30 -0.45 -4.62 1.41
CA LEU A 30 -1.30 -5.04 0.29
C LEU A 30 -2.76 -5.06 0.67
N GLY A 31 -3.08 -5.51 1.89
CA GLY A 31 -4.44 -5.46 2.41
C GLY A 31 -4.97 -4.04 2.52
N LYS A 32 -4.12 -3.11 2.93
CA LYS A 32 -4.48 -1.70 3.02
C LYS A 32 -4.77 -1.11 1.63
N VAL A 33 -3.94 -1.45 0.64
CA VAL A 33 -4.18 -1.04 -0.75
C VAL A 33 -5.50 -1.61 -1.25
N HIS A 34 -5.76 -2.89 -0.99
CA HIS A 34 -6.98 -3.54 -1.41
C HIS A 34 -8.22 -2.86 -0.80
N ALA A 35 -8.16 -2.52 0.48
CA ALA A 35 -9.24 -1.80 1.14
C ALA A 35 -9.47 -0.42 0.52
N ALA A 36 -8.41 0.28 0.18
CA ALA A 36 -8.50 1.58 -0.48
C ALA A 36 -9.17 1.46 -1.85
N LEU A 37 -8.82 0.42 -2.62
CA LEU A 37 -9.43 0.18 -3.93
C LEU A 37 -10.92 -0.15 -3.80
N ARG A 38 -11.30 -0.93 -2.81
CA ARG A 38 -12.71 -1.25 -2.56
C ARG A 38 -13.52 -0.02 -2.19
N THR A 39 -12.94 0.89 -1.44
CA THR A 39 -13.59 2.14 -1.07
C THR A 39 -13.70 3.08 -2.26
N ARG A 40 -12.66 3.17 -3.07
CA ARG A 40 -12.61 4.07 -4.24
C ARG A 40 -13.50 3.57 -5.38
N TYR A 41 -13.56 2.25 -5.59
CA TYR A 41 -14.28 1.64 -6.70
C TYR A 41 -15.25 0.57 -6.17
N PRO A 42 -16.33 0.99 -5.50
CA PRO A 42 -17.22 0.03 -4.80
C PRO A 42 -17.98 -0.91 -5.74
N ASP A 43 -18.13 -0.54 -7.01
CA ASP A 43 -18.83 -1.36 -8.00
C ASP A 43 -17.90 -2.29 -8.78
N CYS A 44 -16.65 -2.36 -8.34
CA CYS A 44 -15.64 -3.16 -9.03
C CYS A 44 -14.93 -4.08 -8.04
N ARG A 45 -14.20 -5.05 -8.58
CA ARG A 45 -13.33 -5.91 -7.78
C ARG A 45 -11.99 -6.04 -8.48
N VAL A 46 -10.97 -6.43 -7.72
CA VAL A 46 -9.65 -6.70 -8.28
C VAL A 46 -9.69 -8.06 -8.98
N ASP A 47 -9.42 -8.06 -10.28
CA ASP A 47 -9.32 -9.31 -11.05
C ASP A 47 -7.95 -9.96 -10.90
N GLY A 48 -6.90 -9.14 -10.85
CA GLY A 48 -5.56 -9.66 -10.72
C GLY A 48 -4.56 -8.59 -10.28
N VAL A 49 -3.47 -9.09 -9.71
CA VAL A 49 -2.30 -8.28 -9.37
C VAL A 49 -1.21 -8.67 -10.34
N LYS A 50 -0.76 -7.72 -11.17
CA LYS A 50 0.20 -8.04 -12.23
C LYS A 50 1.64 -8.01 -11.75
N LYS A 51 2.00 -6.99 -11.00
CA LYS A 51 3.35 -6.83 -10.48
C LYS A 51 3.26 -6.25 -9.08
N VAL A 52 4.01 -6.83 -8.15
CA VAL A 52 4.17 -6.27 -6.82
C VAL A 52 5.66 -6.17 -6.54
N LYS A 53 6.13 -4.97 -6.24
CA LYS A 53 7.53 -4.75 -5.91
C LYS A 53 7.61 -4.01 -4.58
N PHE A 54 8.25 -4.63 -3.61
CA PHE A 54 8.58 -3.99 -2.34
C PHE A 54 9.98 -3.40 -2.46
N THR A 55 10.08 -2.08 -2.35
CA THR A 55 11.35 -1.39 -2.57
C THR A 55 12.04 -1.01 -1.27
N ALA A 56 11.29 -0.82 -0.19
CA ALA A 56 11.83 -0.47 1.12
C ALA A 56 10.84 -0.86 2.21
N PRO A 57 11.30 -1.13 3.44
CA PRO A 57 10.38 -1.39 4.54
C PRO A 57 9.70 -0.12 5.02
N LEU A 58 8.45 -0.24 5.47
CA LEU A 58 7.78 0.80 6.23
C LEU A 58 7.92 0.47 7.70
N LEU A 59 8.46 1.40 8.48
CA LEU A 59 8.62 1.22 9.91
C LEU A 59 7.41 1.76 10.65
N PRO A 60 7.17 1.31 11.89
CA PRO A 60 6.10 1.87 12.71
C PRO A 60 6.30 3.37 12.91
N ASP A 61 5.19 4.08 13.07
CA ASP A 61 5.14 5.52 13.34
C ASP A 61 5.65 6.39 12.19
N GLN A 62 5.84 5.81 11.01
CA GLN A 62 6.16 6.58 9.81
C GLN A 62 4.88 6.86 9.03
N LEU A 63 4.67 8.11 8.65
CA LEU A 63 3.52 8.49 7.85
C LEU A 63 3.75 8.09 6.41
N ALA A 64 2.77 7.45 5.81
CA ALA A 64 2.82 6.99 4.43
C ALA A 64 1.55 7.39 3.69
N LYS A 65 1.61 7.35 2.37
CA LYS A 65 0.41 7.58 1.55
C LYS A 65 0.32 6.53 0.45
N ILE A 66 -0.92 6.20 0.11
CA ILE A 66 -1.25 5.37 -1.04
C ILE A 66 -1.60 6.30 -2.19
N ARG A 67 -0.92 6.13 -3.32
CA ARG A 67 -1.21 6.89 -4.54
C ARG A 67 -1.77 5.92 -5.58
N ILE A 68 -2.92 6.27 -6.15
CA ILE A 68 -3.58 5.46 -7.17
C ILE A 68 -3.63 6.25 -8.47
N ASP A 69 -3.09 5.67 -9.53
CA ASP A 69 -3.13 6.23 -10.87
C ASP A 69 -4.08 5.37 -11.71
N ASP A 70 -5.22 5.92 -12.07
CA ASP A 70 -6.23 5.25 -12.88
C ASP A 70 -6.29 5.76 -14.32
N SER A 71 -5.25 6.44 -14.78
CA SER A 71 -5.20 7.00 -16.11
C SER A 71 -5.30 5.95 -17.23
N ARG A 72 -5.04 4.68 -16.88
CA ARG A 72 -5.13 3.56 -17.82
C ARG A 72 -6.22 2.56 -17.43
N TRP A 73 -7.30 3.08 -16.85
CA TRP A 73 -8.43 2.24 -16.43
C TRP A 73 -8.80 1.21 -17.52
N PRO A 74 -9.06 -0.07 -17.22
CA PRO A 74 -9.22 -0.66 -15.87
C PRO A 74 -7.92 -1.11 -15.20
N ARG A 75 -6.78 -0.75 -15.74
CA ARG A 75 -5.49 -1.02 -15.12
C ARG A 75 -5.12 0.12 -14.19
N LEU A 76 -4.74 -0.23 -12.96
CA LEU A 76 -4.33 0.74 -11.95
C LEU A 76 -2.87 0.56 -11.61
N GLN A 77 -2.16 1.66 -11.46
CA GLN A 77 -0.83 1.69 -10.90
C GLN A 77 -0.93 2.25 -9.49
N VAL A 78 -0.51 1.49 -8.49
CA VAL A 78 -0.62 1.87 -7.09
C VAL A 78 0.76 1.90 -6.47
N SER A 79 1.04 2.93 -5.68
CA SER A 79 2.29 3.02 -4.93
C SER A 79 2.02 3.45 -3.51
N ILE A 80 2.92 3.04 -2.61
CA ILE A 80 2.96 3.52 -1.22
C ILE A 80 4.28 4.22 -1.02
N GLU A 81 4.26 5.44 -0.50
CA GLU A 81 5.43 6.27 -0.28
C GLU A 81 5.42 6.82 1.14
N ARG A 82 6.63 6.96 1.74
CA ARG A 82 6.74 7.70 2.99
C ARG A 82 6.64 9.20 2.70
N LEU A 83 5.97 9.92 3.61
CA LEU A 83 5.77 11.36 3.46
C LEU A 83 6.93 12.18 4.06
N ASP A 84 7.81 11.57 4.83
CA ASP A 84 8.91 12.25 5.51
C ASP A 84 10.19 12.30 4.68
N THR A 85 10.15 11.89 3.41
CA THR A 85 11.33 11.84 2.56
C THR A 85 10.96 12.15 1.11
N THR A 86 11.96 12.25 0.24
CA THR A 86 11.70 12.45 -1.18
C THR A 86 11.01 11.23 -1.77
N ALA A 87 10.18 11.43 -2.79
CA ALA A 87 9.37 10.37 -3.39
C ALA A 87 10.22 9.18 -3.82
N GLU A 88 11.40 9.43 -4.36
CA GLU A 88 12.28 8.39 -4.87
C GLU A 88 12.86 7.53 -3.75
N ALA A 89 13.36 8.17 -2.70
CA ALA A 89 13.94 7.47 -1.56
C ALA A 89 12.88 6.89 -0.64
N GLY A 90 11.66 7.42 -0.68
CA GLY A 90 10.57 7.03 0.20
C GLY A 90 9.63 5.97 -0.34
N GLN A 91 9.88 5.46 -1.54
CA GLN A 91 8.98 4.47 -2.12
C GLN A 91 9.06 3.14 -1.38
N ILE A 92 7.91 2.65 -0.92
CA ILE A 92 7.79 1.42 -0.14
C ILE A 92 7.32 0.27 -1.02
N LEU A 93 6.30 0.52 -1.84
CA LEU A 93 5.63 -0.51 -2.62
C LEU A 93 5.17 0.07 -3.95
N ASN A 94 5.23 -0.75 -4.98
CA ASN A 94 4.70 -0.43 -6.29
C ASN A 94 4.00 -1.67 -6.83
N ALA A 95 2.76 -1.52 -7.30
CA ALA A 95 1.98 -2.65 -7.78
C ALA A 95 1.03 -2.22 -8.89
N SER A 96 0.72 -3.17 -9.78
CA SER A 96 -0.27 -2.98 -10.84
C SER A 96 -1.45 -3.90 -10.60
N PHE A 97 -2.66 -3.35 -10.72
CA PHE A 97 -3.90 -4.08 -10.53
C PHE A 97 -4.77 -3.97 -11.76
N VAL A 98 -5.61 -4.98 -11.99
CA VAL A 98 -6.65 -4.93 -13.03
C VAL A 98 -7.99 -5.02 -12.34
N MET A 99 -8.88 -4.08 -12.65
CA MET A 99 -10.22 -4.01 -12.06
C MET A 99 -11.24 -4.54 -13.05
N ILE A 100 -12.27 -5.21 -12.53
CA ILE A 100 -13.42 -5.67 -13.33
C ILE A 100 -14.71 -5.33 -12.57
N PRO A 101 -15.86 -5.27 -13.27
CA PRO A 101 -17.14 -5.07 -12.57
C PRO A 101 -17.38 -6.19 -11.57
N ALA A 102 -17.91 -5.81 -10.42
CA ALA A 102 -18.23 -6.77 -9.38
C ALA A 102 -19.46 -7.60 -9.73
#